data_d4c9323cae3554e9dbcaf0906453e107
#
_entry.id   d4c9323cae3554e9dbcaf0906453e107
#
_cell.length_a   1.000
_cell.length_b   1.000
_cell.length_c   1.000
_cell.angle_alpha   90.00
_cell.angle_beta   90.00
_cell.angle_gamma   90.00
#
_symmetry.space_group_name_H-M   'P 1'
#
loop_
_entity.id
_entity.type
_entity.pdbx_description
1 polymer ?
#
loop_
_entity_poly.entity_id
_entity_poly.type
_entity_poly.pdbx_seq_one_letter_code
_entity_poly.pdbx_strand_id
1 'polypeptide(L)'
;METEIINISKSESKEEIYSKLTEYYKRGKLVAIPTETVYGLSANAMDDEAVSKIYEAKGRPSDNPLIVHFYEMRQLDNIVDYSDEKVKKLIDKFWPGPMTLILNVKENNGISKKVTAGLNTLAVRMPSNVTARELLKETKVLLAAPSANTSGKPSPTKFEHVYHDLNGKIDVIIEDEQSDIGLESTVIDCTRYPLVIARPGDITKEDIESVLGEGSVKYNEEVLTQDAAPISPGMKYRHYSPEAELVLFNDSFENLINILKDKNQKTGFITYKEMESRVNDLNVSIKYLADNEKSVEQSNKNLYNILREFDEEKVEEIFILPIGETKENKALLNRLNKAISKK
;
A
#
# COMPACT_ATOMS: atom_id res chain seq x y z
N MET A 1 15.32 -7.63 19.84
CA MET A 1 14.23 -6.84 20.49
C MET A 1 12.99 -7.73 20.51
N GLU A 2 12.19 -7.69 21.57
CA GLU A 2 10.88 -8.38 21.60
C GLU A 2 9.82 -7.43 21.05
N THR A 3 9.02 -7.91 20.09
CA THR A 3 7.91 -7.14 19.52
C THR A 3 6.63 -7.45 20.29
N GLU A 4 5.98 -6.45 20.82
CA GLU A 4 4.70 -6.59 21.51
C GLU A 4 3.54 -6.74 20.51
N ILE A 5 2.64 -7.70 20.74
CA ILE A 5 1.42 -7.88 19.96
C ILE A 5 0.24 -7.33 20.74
N ILE A 6 -0.52 -6.41 20.13
CA ILE A 6 -1.69 -5.78 20.75
C ILE A 6 -2.92 -6.02 19.90
N ASN A 7 -3.95 -6.63 20.47
CA ASN A 7 -5.27 -6.74 19.84
C ASN A 7 -6.24 -5.77 20.53
N ILE A 8 -6.53 -4.64 19.88
CA ILE A 8 -7.37 -3.57 20.45
C ILE A 8 -8.82 -4.01 20.55
N SER A 9 -9.34 -4.75 19.56
CA SER A 9 -10.75 -5.16 19.51
C SER A 9 -11.12 -6.14 20.63
N LYS A 10 -10.17 -6.94 21.10
CA LYS A 10 -10.36 -7.93 22.18
C LYS A 10 -10.05 -7.39 23.57
N SER A 11 -9.60 -6.14 23.70
CA SER A 11 -9.21 -5.56 24.99
C SER A 11 -10.41 -4.96 25.73
N GLU A 12 -10.47 -5.21 27.03
CA GLU A 12 -11.45 -4.57 27.93
C GLU A 12 -11.08 -3.11 28.27
N SER A 13 -9.81 -2.71 28.09
CA SER A 13 -9.30 -1.37 28.41
C SER A 13 -8.61 -0.72 27.20
N LYS A 14 -9.39 -0.28 26.22
CA LYS A 14 -8.87 0.43 25.04
C LYS A 14 -8.15 1.74 25.41
N GLU A 15 -8.64 2.47 26.42
CA GLU A 15 -8.06 3.74 26.86
C GLU A 15 -6.61 3.57 27.37
N GLU A 16 -6.34 2.53 28.14
CA GLU A 16 -4.98 2.23 28.60
C GLU A 16 -4.05 1.89 27.44
N ILE A 17 -4.53 1.14 26.44
CA ILE A 17 -3.77 0.82 25.24
C ILE A 17 -3.42 2.10 24.48
N TYR A 18 -4.40 2.98 24.21
CA TYR A 18 -4.12 4.24 23.51
C TYR A 18 -3.19 5.16 24.27
N SER A 19 -3.33 5.23 25.60
CA SER A 19 -2.40 5.96 26.46
C SER A 19 -0.97 5.42 26.33
N LYS A 20 -0.81 4.09 26.39
CA LYS A 20 0.48 3.41 26.18
C LYS A 20 1.07 3.66 24.81
N LEU A 21 0.26 3.56 23.75
CA LEU A 21 0.71 3.83 22.38
C LEU A 21 1.11 5.29 22.19
N THR A 22 0.40 6.24 22.85
CA THR A 22 0.78 7.65 22.86
C THR A 22 2.18 7.85 23.44
N GLU A 23 2.47 7.23 24.58
CA GLU A 23 3.81 7.29 25.18
C GLU A 23 4.87 6.58 24.31
N TYR A 24 4.49 5.52 23.61
CA TYR A 24 5.39 4.86 22.69
C TYR A 24 5.78 5.77 21.52
N TYR A 25 4.82 6.45 20.89
CA TYR A 25 5.13 7.42 19.83
C TYR A 25 5.98 8.60 20.33
N LYS A 26 5.73 9.11 21.54
CA LYS A 26 6.56 10.17 22.17
C LYS A 26 8.01 9.72 22.40
N ARG A 27 8.25 8.43 22.60
CA ARG A 27 9.59 7.84 22.78
C ARG A 27 10.22 7.39 21.47
N GLY A 28 9.64 7.75 20.33
CA GLY A 28 10.12 7.39 19.00
C GLY A 28 10.10 5.89 18.70
N LYS A 29 9.10 5.16 19.26
CA LYS A 29 8.88 3.75 18.99
C LYS A 29 8.10 3.54 17.69
N LEU A 30 8.28 2.36 17.09
CA LEU A 30 7.63 1.94 15.85
C LEU A 30 6.43 1.05 16.14
N VAL A 31 5.29 1.36 15.50
CA VAL A 31 4.06 0.59 15.63
C VAL A 31 3.53 0.22 14.25
N ALA A 32 3.33 -1.06 13.98
CA ALA A 32 2.62 -1.48 12.79
C ALA A 32 1.11 -1.39 13.05
N ILE A 33 0.40 -0.67 12.16
CA ILE A 33 -1.04 -0.39 12.28
C ILE A 33 -1.82 -0.96 11.10
N PRO A 34 -3.03 -1.49 11.31
CA PRO A 34 -3.91 -1.88 10.21
C PRO A 34 -4.44 -0.64 9.50
N THR A 35 -4.70 -0.76 8.19
CA THR A 35 -5.53 0.19 7.44
C THR A 35 -6.44 -0.58 6.48
N GLU A 36 -7.43 0.09 5.91
CA GLU A 36 -8.32 -0.51 4.91
C GLU A 36 -7.58 -0.91 3.63
N THR A 37 -6.41 -0.33 3.37
CA THR A 37 -5.58 -0.62 2.18
C THR A 37 -4.55 -1.71 2.43
N VAL A 38 -3.53 -1.43 3.23
CA VAL A 38 -2.48 -2.36 3.67
C VAL A 38 -2.01 -1.94 5.07
N TYR A 39 -1.36 -2.83 5.81
CA TYR A 39 -0.75 -2.45 7.09
C TYR A 39 0.37 -1.41 6.89
N GLY A 40 0.42 -0.41 7.77
CA GLY A 40 1.41 0.66 7.78
C GLY A 40 2.39 0.55 8.94
N LEU A 41 3.69 0.72 8.71
CA LEU A 41 4.69 0.87 9.77
C LEU A 41 4.77 2.33 10.18
N SER A 42 4.25 2.67 11.35
CA SER A 42 4.05 4.04 11.78
C SER A 42 5.04 4.52 12.83
N ALA A 43 5.38 5.79 12.74
CA ALA A 43 6.12 6.55 13.74
C ALA A 43 5.63 8.00 13.77
N ASN A 44 5.98 8.74 14.82
CA ASN A 44 5.71 10.18 14.92
C ASN A 44 6.37 10.93 13.73
N ALA A 45 5.57 11.55 12.88
CA ALA A 45 6.03 12.25 11.69
C ALA A 45 6.87 13.51 12.00
N MET A 46 6.84 14.00 13.22
CA MET A 46 7.57 15.19 13.69
C MET A 46 8.92 14.83 14.34
N ASP A 47 9.25 13.55 14.46
CA ASP A 47 10.46 13.04 15.13
C ASP A 47 11.43 12.45 14.09
N ASP A 48 12.54 13.12 13.84
CA ASP A 48 13.56 12.73 12.87
C ASP A 48 14.18 11.35 13.16
N GLU A 49 14.37 11.02 14.47
CA GLU A 49 14.95 9.73 14.87
C GLU A 49 13.94 8.60 14.69
N ALA A 50 12.68 8.83 15.07
CA ALA A 50 11.61 7.87 14.88
C ALA A 50 11.38 7.55 13.40
N VAL A 51 11.37 8.58 12.55
CA VAL A 51 11.25 8.40 11.09
C VAL A 51 12.45 7.65 10.51
N SER A 52 13.68 7.89 11.00
CA SER A 52 14.86 7.12 10.57
C SER A 52 14.70 5.63 10.85
N LYS A 53 14.19 5.26 12.02
CA LYS A 53 13.97 3.86 12.40
C LYS A 53 13.01 3.14 11.45
N ILE A 54 12.02 3.87 10.84
CA ILE A 54 11.15 3.28 9.80
C ILE A 54 12.00 2.78 8.62
N TYR A 55 12.90 3.63 8.11
CA TYR A 55 13.76 3.26 6.99
C TYR A 55 14.70 2.10 7.34
N GLU A 56 15.29 2.11 8.54
CA GLU A 56 16.17 1.05 9.05
C GLU A 56 15.43 -0.28 9.19
N ALA A 57 14.28 -0.31 9.87
CA ALA A 57 13.51 -1.53 10.11
C ALA A 57 13.05 -2.20 8.81
N LYS A 58 12.77 -1.41 7.77
CA LYS A 58 12.35 -1.89 6.46
C LYS A 58 13.51 -2.21 5.51
N GLY A 59 14.73 -1.72 5.76
CA GLY A 59 15.79 -1.68 4.75
C GLY A 59 15.41 -0.81 3.54
N ARG A 60 14.66 0.31 3.78
CA ARG A 60 14.15 1.20 2.73
C ARG A 60 15.12 2.35 2.44
N PRO A 61 15.34 2.72 1.16
CA PRO A 61 16.09 3.92 0.82
C PRO A 61 15.40 5.18 1.35
N SER A 62 16.18 6.10 1.94
CA SER A 62 15.65 7.32 2.59
C SER A 62 15.24 8.45 1.62
N ASP A 63 15.53 8.30 0.32
CA ASP A 63 15.10 9.19 -0.74
C ASP A 63 13.66 8.94 -1.24
N ASN A 64 12.94 8.03 -0.61
CA ASN A 64 11.59 7.64 -0.98
C ASN A 64 10.60 8.16 0.09
N PRO A 65 9.83 9.25 -0.17
CA PRO A 65 9.02 9.93 0.82
C PRO A 65 7.97 9.02 1.46
N LEU A 66 7.43 9.47 2.60
CA LEU A 66 6.42 8.74 3.38
C LEU A 66 5.08 9.48 3.34
N ILE A 67 4.00 8.73 3.58
CA ILE A 67 2.65 9.29 3.71
C ILE A 67 2.38 9.57 5.18
N VAL A 68 1.90 10.77 5.50
CA VAL A 68 1.46 11.14 6.84
C VAL A 68 -0.03 10.83 6.98
N HIS A 69 -0.36 10.05 8.00
CA HIS A 69 -1.72 9.71 8.39
C HIS A 69 -2.18 10.60 9.54
N PHE A 70 -3.43 11.05 9.49
CA PHE A 70 -4.01 11.97 10.45
C PHE A 70 -5.50 11.66 10.67
N TYR A 71 -6.09 12.23 11.75
CA TYR A 71 -7.48 11.99 12.11
C TYR A 71 -8.45 13.07 11.62
N GLU A 72 -8.06 14.35 11.73
CA GLU A 72 -8.94 15.50 11.46
C GLU A 72 -8.20 16.63 10.73
N MET A 73 -8.91 17.38 9.89
CA MET A 73 -8.34 18.40 9.01
C MET A 73 -7.54 19.47 9.73
N ARG A 74 -7.98 19.91 10.92
CA ARG A 74 -7.27 20.93 11.70
C ARG A 74 -5.81 20.59 12.04
N GLN A 75 -5.47 19.28 12.08
CA GLN A 75 -4.08 18.85 12.27
C GLN A 75 -3.17 19.26 11.11
N LEU A 76 -3.73 19.52 9.93
CA LEU A 76 -3.00 19.91 8.73
C LEU A 76 -2.93 21.43 8.51
N ASP A 77 -3.65 22.26 9.28
CA ASP A 77 -3.80 23.69 9.05
C ASP A 77 -2.48 24.44 8.94
N ASN A 78 -1.46 24.07 9.73
CA ASN A 78 -0.14 24.69 9.71
C ASN A 78 0.91 23.85 8.96
N ILE A 79 0.51 22.76 8.29
CA ILE A 79 1.43 21.79 7.71
C ILE A 79 1.44 21.88 6.18
N VAL A 80 0.27 21.81 5.56
CA VAL A 80 0.13 21.82 4.10
C VAL A 80 -0.92 22.83 3.64
N ASP A 81 -0.82 23.24 2.38
CA ASP A 81 -1.83 24.07 1.74
C ASP A 81 -2.86 23.21 1.02
N TYR A 82 -4.09 23.21 1.52
CA TYR A 82 -5.28 22.56 0.93
C TYR A 82 -6.38 23.56 0.59
N SER A 83 -6.03 24.83 0.35
CA SER A 83 -6.99 25.90 0.08
C SER A 83 -7.69 25.81 -1.29
N ASP A 84 -7.12 25.08 -2.26
CA ASP A 84 -7.71 24.90 -3.59
C ASP A 84 -9.08 24.18 -3.50
N GLU A 85 -10.09 24.75 -4.16
CA GLU A 85 -11.46 24.22 -4.17
C GLU A 85 -11.59 22.81 -4.76
N LYS A 86 -10.71 22.44 -5.70
CA LYS A 86 -10.67 21.08 -6.25
C LYS A 86 -10.18 20.08 -5.20
N VAL A 87 -9.15 20.47 -4.44
CA VAL A 87 -8.61 19.68 -3.32
C VAL A 87 -9.69 19.47 -2.26
N LYS A 88 -10.42 20.53 -1.88
CA LYS A 88 -11.54 20.42 -0.92
C LYS A 88 -12.62 19.48 -1.40
N LYS A 89 -13.03 19.54 -2.67
CA LYS A 89 -14.03 18.62 -3.24
C LYS A 89 -13.57 17.16 -3.17
N LEU A 90 -12.30 16.88 -3.42
CA LEU A 90 -11.74 15.53 -3.28
C LEU A 90 -11.75 15.08 -1.81
N ILE A 91 -11.33 15.95 -0.89
CA ILE A 91 -11.35 15.69 0.55
C ILE A 91 -12.78 15.34 1.00
N ASP A 92 -13.75 16.18 0.69
CA ASP A 92 -15.14 16.01 1.10
C ASP A 92 -15.77 14.72 0.55
N LYS A 93 -15.31 14.28 -0.64
CA LYS A 93 -15.85 13.08 -1.28
C LYS A 93 -15.20 11.79 -0.81
N PHE A 94 -13.86 11.78 -0.62
CA PHE A 94 -13.09 10.56 -0.51
C PHE A 94 -12.39 10.36 0.85
N TRP A 95 -12.42 11.32 1.76
CA TRP A 95 -11.90 11.15 3.12
C TRP A 95 -13.03 11.08 4.17
N PRO A 96 -12.87 10.18 5.16
CA PRO A 96 -11.82 9.15 5.32
C PRO A 96 -11.91 8.08 4.23
N GLY A 97 -10.70 7.62 3.72
CA GLY A 97 -10.68 6.60 2.67
C GLY A 97 -9.32 6.36 2.01
N PRO A 98 -9.31 5.56 0.92
CA PRO A 98 -8.10 5.07 0.27
C PRO A 98 -7.49 6.10 -0.72
N MET A 99 -7.55 7.38 -0.39
CA MET A 99 -6.99 8.47 -1.17
C MET A 99 -5.87 9.18 -0.40
N THR A 100 -4.74 9.41 -1.06
CA THR A 100 -3.61 10.20 -0.58
C THR A 100 -3.43 11.40 -1.47
N LEU A 101 -3.29 12.59 -0.89
CA LEU A 101 -3.03 13.83 -1.61
C LEU A 101 -1.60 14.31 -1.37
N ILE A 102 -0.89 14.66 -2.43
CA ILE A 102 0.39 15.35 -2.37
C ILE A 102 0.09 16.84 -2.46
N LEU A 103 0.48 17.57 -1.41
CA LEU A 103 0.20 18.99 -1.23
C LEU A 103 1.50 19.75 -0.93
N ASN A 104 1.52 21.07 -1.24
CA ASN A 104 2.64 21.92 -0.87
C ASN A 104 2.73 22.07 0.65
N VAL A 105 3.93 21.94 1.22
CA VAL A 105 4.15 22.18 2.64
C VAL A 105 4.21 23.68 2.95
N LYS A 106 3.71 24.05 4.13
CA LYS A 106 3.85 25.40 4.68
C LYS A 106 5.21 25.58 5.35
N GLU A 107 5.66 26.81 5.49
CA GLU A 107 6.88 27.11 6.25
C GLU A 107 6.70 26.74 7.72
N ASN A 108 7.78 26.29 8.36
CA ASN A 108 7.81 25.93 9.79
C ASN A 108 6.72 24.91 10.21
N ASN A 109 6.43 23.95 9.34
CA ASN A 109 5.35 22.97 9.52
C ASN A 109 5.64 21.88 10.58
N GLY A 110 6.88 21.75 11.06
CA GLY A 110 7.28 20.78 12.11
C GLY A 110 7.45 19.34 11.64
N ILE A 111 7.10 19.00 10.41
CA ILE A 111 7.29 17.64 9.88
C ILE A 111 8.77 17.36 9.62
N SER A 112 9.23 16.19 10.01
CA SER A 112 10.58 15.72 9.73
C SER A 112 10.90 15.81 8.22
N LYS A 113 12.02 16.38 7.85
CA LYS A 113 12.48 16.44 6.46
C LYS A 113 12.72 15.05 5.86
N LYS A 114 12.91 14.04 6.69
CA LYS A 114 13.02 12.64 6.26
C LYS A 114 11.68 12.09 5.75
N VAL A 115 10.56 12.58 6.27
CA VAL A 115 9.22 12.20 5.76
C VAL A 115 9.03 12.67 4.33
N THR A 116 9.44 13.90 4.02
CA THR A 116 9.32 14.48 2.66
C THR A 116 10.46 14.05 1.73
N ALA A 117 11.49 13.34 2.24
CA ALA A 117 12.74 13.09 1.50
C ALA A 117 13.36 14.37 0.90
N GLY A 118 13.21 15.50 1.61
CA GLY A 118 13.71 16.81 1.18
C GLY A 118 12.86 17.56 0.15
N LEU A 119 11.69 17.02 -0.22
CA LEU A 119 10.75 17.69 -1.14
C LEU A 119 9.98 18.81 -0.43
N ASN A 120 9.51 19.80 -1.21
CA ASN A 120 8.62 20.87 -0.75
C ASN A 120 7.14 20.44 -0.77
N THR A 121 6.87 19.14 -0.80
CA THR A 121 5.55 18.56 -0.83
C THR A 121 5.44 17.46 0.22
N LEU A 122 4.23 17.21 0.69
CA LEU A 122 3.91 16.17 1.65
C LEU A 122 2.71 15.37 1.15
N ALA A 123 2.82 14.05 1.21
CA ALA A 123 1.71 13.13 0.98
C ALA A 123 0.95 12.93 2.30
N VAL A 124 -0.37 13.19 2.29
CA VAL A 124 -1.23 13.12 3.47
C VAL A 124 -2.46 12.26 3.19
N ARG A 125 -2.93 11.52 4.20
CA ARG A 125 -4.09 10.64 4.08
C ARG A 125 -4.87 10.54 5.39
N MET A 126 -6.20 10.52 5.27
CA MET A 126 -7.12 10.20 6.35
C MET A 126 -7.68 8.78 6.10
N PRO A 127 -7.16 7.73 6.78
CA PRO A 127 -7.61 6.35 6.54
C PRO A 127 -9.04 6.13 7.05
N SER A 128 -9.75 5.12 6.53
CA SER A 128 -11.11 4.77 6.96
C SER A 128 -11.18 3.56 7.90
N ASN A 129 -10.12 2.76 8.03
CA ASN A 129 -10.10 1.63 8.97
C ASN A 129 -10.40 2.10 10.41
N VAL A 130 -11.29 1.41 11.10
CA VAL A 130 -11.80 1.82 12.43
C VAL A 130 -10.68 1.88 13.46
N THR A 131 -9.83 0.84 13.53
CA THR A 131 -8.70 0.76 14.48
C THR A 131 -7.70 1.89 14.23
N ALA A 132 -7.33 2.15 12.96
CA ALA A 132 -6.45 3.26 12.61
C ALA A 132 -7.06 4.63 12.99
N ARG A 133 -8.36 4.81 12.74
CA ARG A 133 -9.08 6.05 13.08
C ARG A 133 -9.13 6.30 14.59
N GLU A 134 -9.47 5.27 15.37
CA GLU A 134 -9.48 5.37 16.83
C GLU A 134 -8.07 5.68 17.37
N LEU A 135 -7.03 4.98 16.89
CA LEU A 135 -5.65 5.22 17.28
C LEU A 135 -5.20 6.65 16.99
N LEU A 136 -5.42 7.15 15.77
CA LEU A 136 -5.06 8.51 15.37
C LEU A 136 -5.81 9.57 16.19
N LYS A 137 -7.08 9.32 16.53
CA LYS A 137 -7.92 10.19 17.33
C LYS A 137 -7.41 10.29 18.78
N GLU A 138 -7.17 9.14 19.40
CA GLU A 138 -6.82 9.09 20.82
C GLU A 138 -5.37 9.52 21.08
N THR A 139 -4.43 9.13 20.19
CA THR A 139 -3.02 9.54 20.33
C THR A 139 -2.78 10.99 19.90
N LYS A 140 -3.59 11.52 18.97
CA LYS A 140 -3.43 12.85 18.35
C LYS A 140 -2.09 13.07 17.65
N VAL A 141 -1.35 11.99 17.36
CA VAL A 141 -0.05 12.04 16.71
C VAL A 141 -0.23 11.96 15.21
N LEU A 142 0.50 12.80 14.45
CA LEU A 142 0.65 12.65 13.02
C LEU A 142 1.60 11.49 12.75
N LEU A 143 1.17 10.48 12.02
CA LEU A 143 1.92 9.25 11.82
C LEU A 143 2.48 9.17 10.39
N ALA A 144 3.80 9.20 10.25
CA ALA A 144 4.44 8.79 9.01
C ALA A 144 4.36 7.25 8.91
N ALA A 145 3.69 6.73 7.87
CA ALA A 145 3.47 5.29 7.74
C ALA A 145 3.55 4.79 6.29
N PRO A 146 4.69 4.26 5.83
CA PRO A 146 4.75 3.39 4.65
C PRO A 146 4.15 2.02 4.97
N SER A 147 3.99 1.15 3.95
CA SER A 147 3.57 -0.25 4.17
C SER A 147 4.49 -0.99 5.15
N ALA A 148 3.94 -1.89 5.98
CA ALA A 148 4.68 -2.55 7.08
C ALA A 148 5.39 -3.85 6.64
N ASN A 149 6.11 -3.83 5.51
CA ASN A 149 6.89 -4.95 4.97
C ASN A 149 8.39 -4.62 4.91
N THR A 150 9.23 -5.64 4.81
CA THR A 150 10.61 -5.48 4.35
C THR A 150 10.59 -4.91 2.92
N SER A 151 11.46 -3.92 2.64
CA SER A 151 11.48 -3.21 1.36
C SER A 151 11.60 -4.17 0.17
N GLY A 152 10.79 -3.96 -0.86
CA GLY A 152 10.75 -4.78 -2.07
C GLY A 152 9.72 -5.91 -2.05
N LYS A 153 9.38 -6.47 -0.89
CA LYS A 153 8.38 -7.56 -0.74
C LYS A 153 6.94 -7.07 -0.99
N PRO A 154 5.98 -7.98 -1.25
CA PRO A 154 4.56 -7.65 -1.33
C PRO A 154 4.07 -6.95 -0.06
N SER A 155 3.21 -5.92 -0.19
CA SER A 155 2.71 -5.20 0.97
C SER A 155 1.86 -6.10 1.88
N PRO A 156 1.91 -5.91 3.21
CA PRO A 156 1.20 -6.76 4.16
C PRO A 156 -0.28 -6.36 4.21
N THR A 157 -1.16 -7.32 4.04
CA THR A 157 -2.63 -7.17 4.13
C THR A 157 -3.23 -7.90 5.32
N LYS A 158 -2.41 -8.69 6.03
CA LYS A 158 -2.77 -9.44 7.24
C LYS A 158 -1.72 -9.24 8.32
N PHE A 159 -2.12 -9.48 9.57
CA PHE A 159 -1.22 -9.46 10.73
C PHE A 159 -0.01 -10.39 10.53
N GLU A 160 -0.23 -11.62 10.04
CA GLU A 160 0.81 -12.64 9.85
C GLU A 160 1.89 -12.16 8.89
N HIS A 161 1.55 -11.38 7.86
CA HIS A 161 2.50 -10.81 6.91
C HIS A 161 3.46 -9.82 7.61
N VAL A 162 2.90 -8.97 8.50
CA VAL A 162 3.69 -8.01 9.27
C VAL A 162 4.58 -8.74 10.27
N TYR A 163 4.01 -9.73 10.96
CA TYR A 163 4.73 -10.52 11.94
C TYR A 163 5.93 -11.23 11.30
N HIS A 164 5.73 -11.87 10.14
CA HIS A 164 6.79 -12.52 9.38
C HIS A 164 7.93 -11.56 9.01
N ASP A 165 7.61 -10.34 8.57
CA ASP A 165 8.61 -9.39 8.05
C ASP A 165 9.32 -8.59 9.17
N LEU A 166 8.59 -8.21 10.24
CA LEU A 166 9.02 -7.17 11.18
C LEU A 166 9.07 -7.60 12.65
N ASN A 167 8.67 -8.83 13.01
CA ASN A 167 8.85 -9.33 14.36
C ASN A 167 10.33 -9.29 14.77
N GLY A 168 10.61 -8.80 15.97
CA GLY A 168 11.97 -8.60 16.47
C GLY A 168 12.68 -7.35 15.94
N LYS A 169 12.07 -6.59 15.00
CA LYS A 169 12.65 -5.37 14.41
C LYS A 169 11.91 -4.08 14.81
N ILE A 170 10.66 -4.20 15.27
CA ILE A 170 9.81 -3.07 15.68
C ILE A 170 9.22 -3.29 17.07
N ASP A 171 8.71 -2.24 17.69
CA ASP A 171 8.26 -2.29 19.08
C ASP A 171 6.88 -2.96 19.23
N VAL A 172 5.93 -2.66 18.33
CA VAL A 172 4.54 -3.12 18.45
C VAL A 172 3.97 -3.50 17.09
N ILE A 173 3.15 -4.56 17.07
CA ILE A 173 2.24 -4.88 15.97
C ILE A 173 0.82 -4.89 16.51
N ILE A 174 -0.07 -4.08 15.93
CA ILE A 174 -1.50 -4.14 16.22
C ILE A 174 -2.11 -5.25 15.37
N GLU A 175 -2.66 -6.27 16.03
CA GLU A 175 -3.38 -7.36 15.38
C GLU A 175 -4.81 -6.91 15.08
N ASP A 176 -5.21 -7.02 13.81
CA ASP A 176 -6.56 -6.73 13.32
C ASP A 176 -6.88 -7.65 12.14
N GLU A 177 -8.09 -7.55 11.62
CA GLU A 177 -8.53 -8.30 10.44
C GLU A 177 -7.74 -7.95 9.18
N GLN A 178 -7.90 -8.75 8.14
CA GLN A 178 -7.32 -8.49 6.82
C GLN A 178 -7.81 -7.14 6.26
N SER A 179 -6.92 -6.38 5.65
CA SER A 179 -7.27 -5.15 4.92
C SER A 179 -8.34 -5.39 3.85
N ASP A 180 -9.35 -4.53 3.79
CA ASP A 180 -10.51 -4.72 2.92
C ASP A 180 -10.17 -4.60 1.44
N ILE A 181 -9.31 -3.63 1.08
CA ILE A 181 -8.95 -3.30 -0.31
C ILE A 181 -7.76 -4.13 -0.80
N GLY A 182 -6.74 -4.32 0.05
CA GLY A 182 -5.58 -5.16 -0.25
C GLY A 182 -4.50 -4.54 -1.12
N LEU A 183 -4.71 -3.36 -1.69
CA LEU A 183 -3.71 -2.56 -2.39
C LEU A 183 -3.59 -1.17 -1.75
N GLU A 184 -2.45 -0.51 -1.97
CA GLU A 184 -2.21 0.83 -1.43
C GLU A 184 -3.16 1.87 -2.03
N SER A 185 -3.35 2.98 -1.31
CA SER A 185 -4.17 4.13 -1.70
C SER A 185 -3.81 4.70 -3.07
N THR A 186 -4.80 5.28 -3.75
CA THR A 186 -4.56 6.18 -4.88
C THR A 186 -3.80 7.40 -4.39
N VAL A 187 -2.72 7.78 -5.08
CA VAL A 187 -1.91 8.96 -4.76
C VAL A 187 -2.09 9.99 -5.86
N ILE A 188 -2.53 11.19 -5.48
CA ILE A 188 -2.83 12.29 -6.40
C ILE A 188 -1.90 13.46 -6.10
N ASP A 189 -1.11 13.88 -7.09
CA ASP A 189 -0.35 15.13 -7.04
C ASP A 189 -1.29 16.30 -7.35
N CYS A 190 -1.56 17.09 -6.31
CA CYS A 190 -2.41 18.28 -6.35
C CYS A 190 -1.63 19.57 -6.51
N THR A 191 -0.32 19.51 -6.72
CA THR A 191 0.55 20.71 -6.86
C THR A 191 0.51 21.32 -8.27
N ARG A 192 -0.20 20.69 -9.20
CA ARG A 192 -0.34 21.09 -10.61
C ARG A 192 -1.74 20.82 -11.13
N TYR A 193 -2.06 21.37 -12.30
CA TYR A 193 -3.33 21.10 -13.01
C TYR A 193 -3.07 20.87 -14.50
N PRO A 194 -3.70 19.87 -15.16
CA PRO A 194 -4.53 18.81 -14.53
C PRO A 194 -3.80 18.09 -13.41
N LEU A 195 -4.58 17.60 -12.39
CA LEU A 195 -4.03 16.80 -11.31
C LEU A 195 -3.37 15.54 -11.88
N VAL A 196 -2.44 14.93 -11.13
CA VAL A 196 -1.73 13.73 -11.62
C VAL A 196 -1.91 12.56 -10.66
N ILE A 197 -2.44 11.44 -11.16
CA ILE A 197 -2.43 10.16 -10.43
C ILE A 197 -0.98 9.64 -10.48
N ALA A 198 -0.24 9.87 -9.40
CA ALA A 198 1.13 9.41 -9.25
C ALA A 198 1.21 7.89 -8.96
N ARG A 199 0.16 7.33 -8.35
CA ARG A 199 0.01 5.91 -8.12
C ARG A 199 -1.48 5.53 -8.20
N PRO A 200 -1.90 4.67 -9.13
CA PRO A 200 -3.27 4.18 -9.16
C PRO A 200 -3.56 3.31 -7.93
N GLY A 201 -4.78 3.39 -7.41
CA GLY A 201 -5.32 2.63 -6.29
C GLY A 201 -6.82 2.41 -6.50
N ASP A 202 -7.56 2.23 -5.42
CA ASP A 202 -9.00 1.93 -5.44
C ASP A 202 -9.84 3.09 -5.99
N ILE A 203 -9.46 4.34 -5.70
CA ILE A 203 -10.08 5.52 -6.33
C ILE A 203 -9.56 5.67 -7.74
N THR A 204 -10.44 5.51 -8.73
CA THR A 204 -10.12 5.54 -10.15
C THR A 204 -10.03 6.97 -10.72
N LYS A 205 -9.50 7.11 -11.93
CA LYS A 205 -9.53 8.38 -12.67
C LYS A 205 -10.97 8.86 -12.88
N GLU A 206 -11.85 7.95 -13.21
CA GLU A 206 -13.27 8.21 -13.45
C GLU A 206 -13.98 8.72 -12.19
N ASP A 207 -13.64 8.18 -11.01
CA ASP A 207 -14.16 8.67 -9.73
C ASP A 207 -13.75 10.13 -9.49
N ILE A 208 -12.49 10.45 -9.74
CA ILE A 208 -11.97 11.82 -9.59
C ILE A 208 -12.64 12.76 -10.59
N GLU A 209 -12.75 12.36 -11.86
CA GLU A 209 -13.40 13.15 -12.91
C GLU A 209 -14.89 13.33 -12.68
N SER A 210 -15.57 12.38 -12.00
CA SER A 210 -16.96 12.52 -11.60
C SER A 210 -17.19 13.69 -10.63
N VAL A 211 -16.16 14.03 -9.84
CA VAL A 211 -16.19 15.13 -8.85
C VAL A 211 -15.69 16.45 -9.44
N LEU A 212 -14.65 16.40 -10.25
CA LEU A 212 -13.93 17.59 -10.72
C LEU A 212 -14.22 17.97 -12.18
N GLY A 213 -14.84 17.07 -12.95
CA GLY A 213 -15.08 17.19 -14.38
C GLY A 213 -14.04 16.45 -15.22
N GLU A 214 -14.44 16.10 -16.45
CA GLU A 214 -13.61 15.39 -17.43
C GLU A 214 -12.30 16.16 -17.74
N GLY A 215 -11.19 15.44 -17.87
CA GLY A 215 -9.86 16.02 -18.12
C GLY A 215 -9.20 16.71 -16.94
N SER A 216 -9.83 16.67 -15.75
CA SER A 216 -9.26 17.28 -14.53
C SER A 216 -8.06 16.54 -13.95
N VAL A 217 -7.86 15.27 -14.34
CA VAL A 217 -6.76 14.43 -13.85
C VAL A 217 -6.17 13.58 -14.97
N LYS A 218 -4.86 13.29 -14.90
CA LYS A 218 -4.11 12.43 -15.82
C LYS A 218 -3.30 11.40 -15.06
N TYR A 219 -2.94 10.29 -15.70
CA TYR A 219 -1.95 9.38 -15.14
C TYR A 219 -0.53 9.94 -15.30
N ASN A 220 0.37 9.54 -14.43
CA ASN A 220 1.75 10.00 -14.43
C ASN A 220 2.48 9.69 -15.74
N GLU A 221 2.21 8.55 -16.37
CA GLU A 221 2.79 8.14 -17.63
C GLU A 221 2.38 9.07 -18.79
N GLU A 222 1.27 9.80 -18.67
CA GLU A 222 0.79 10.76 -19.67
C GLU A 222 1.50 12.12 -19.56
N VAL A 223 2.24 12.39 -18.46
CA VAL A 223 2.72 13.73 -18.12
C VAL A 223 4.24 13.83 -18.00
N LEU A 224 4.91 12.77 -17.54
CA LEU A 224 6.33 12.81 -17.24
C LEU A 224 7.19 12.28 -18.41
N THR A 225 8.26 13.02 -18.70
CA THR A 225 9.44 12.51 -19.41
C THR A 225 10.24 11.58 -18.47
N GLN A 226 10.97 10.62 -19.03
CA GLN A 226 11.61 9.49 -18.30
C GLN A 226 12.58 9.86 -17.15
N ASP A 227 12.97 11.14 -17.00
CA ASP A 227 13.99 11.61 -16.05
C ASP A 227 13.44 12.34 -14.81
N ALA A 228 12.14 12.32 -14.54
CA ALA A 228 11.57 13.04 -13.41
C ALA A 228 11.82 12.32 -12.07
N ALA A 229 12.22 13.09 -11.03
CA ALA A 229 12.37 12.58 -9.68
C ALA A 229 11.05 11.98 -9.14
N PRO A 230 11.09 10.88 -8.34
CA PRO A 230 9.90 10.26 -7.80
C PRO A 230 9.17 11.21 -6.85
N ILE A 231 7.91 11.49 -7.15
CA ILE A 231 7.04 12.36 -6.35
C ILE A 231 6.20 11.60 -5.34
N SER A 232 6.17 10.26 -5.42
CA SER A 232 5.40 9.41 -4.51
C SER A 232 6.09 8.09 -4.18
N PRO A 233 5.70 7.45 -3.05
CA PRO A 233 6.15 6.09 -2.73
C PRO A 233 5.83 5.08 -3.85
N GLY A 234 6.78 4.18 -4.13
CA GLY A 234 6.58 3.09 -5.09
C GLY A 234 6.91 3.40 -6.56
N MET A 235 7.53 4.55 -6.87
CA MET A 235 7.88 4.92 -8.24
C MET A 235 9.26 4.44 -8.70
N LYS A 236 10.27 4.42 -7.80
CA LYS A 236 11.70 4.35 -8.18
C LYS A 236 12.32 2.96 -8.09
N TYR A 237 11.89 2.13 -7.14
CA TYR A 237 12.57 0.88 -6.81
C TYR A 237 11.71 -0.33 -7.17
N ARG A 238 12.34 -1.53 -7.23
CA ARG A 238 11.59 -2.80 -7.30
C ARG A 238 10.67 -2.91 -6.09
N HIS A 239 9.40 -3.13 -6.33
CA HIS A 239 8.35 -3.21 -5.33
C HIS A 239 7.45 -4.41 -5.58
N TYR A 240 6.83 -4.90 -4.49
CA TYR A 240 5.75 -5.89 -4.54
C TYR A 240 6.17 -7.27 -5.05
N SER A 241 7.47 -7.54 -5.13
CA SER A 241 7.97 -8.78 -5.72
C SER A 241 8.01 -9.90 -4.69
N PRO A 242 7.48 -11.10 -5.02
CA PRO A 242 7.72 -12.31 -4.26
C PRO A 242 9.21 -12.72 -4.39
N GLU A 243 9.63 -13.71 -3.61
CA GLU A 243 10.95 -14.35 -3.73
C GLU A 243 11.06 -15.14 -5.03
N ALA A 244 9.96 -15.82 -5.41
CA ALA A 244 9.82 -16.52 -6.68
C ALA A 244 9.88 -15.58 -7.89
N GLU A 245 10.31 -16.10 -9.04
CA GLU A 245 10.24 -15.39 -10.31
C GLU A 245 8.78 -15.34 -10.78
N LEU A 246 8.21 -14.13 -10.90
CA LEU A 246 6.87 -13.94 -11.45
C LEU A 246 6.97 -13.75 -12.97
N VAL A 247 6.38 -14.68 -13.72
CA VAL A 247 6.45 -14.79 -15.19
C VAL A 247 5.10 -14.44 -15.79
N LEU A 248 5.05 -13.36 -16.57
CA LEU A 248 3.90 -13.08 -17.44
C LEU A 248 4.01 -13.94 -18.71
N PHE A 249 3.13 -14.92 -18.83
CA PHE A 249 3.16 -15.86 -19.96
C PHE A 249 2.32 -15.31 -21.14
N ASN A 250 3.00 -14.74 -22.12
CA ASN A 250 2.39 -14.06 -23.28
C ASN A 250 2.01 -15.04 -24.41
N ASP A 251 1.28 -16.11 -24.08
CA ASP A 251 0.74 -17.05 -25.06
C ASP A 251 -0.63 -17.57 -24.56
N SER A 252 -1.20 -18.57 -25.24
CA SER A 252 -2.51 -19.09 -24.95
C SER A 252 -2.55 -19.87 -23.61
N PHE A 253 -3.75 -19.94 -23.02
CA PHE A 253 -4.00 -20.76 -21.84
C PHE A 253 -3.62 -22.24 -22.09
N GLU A 254 -3.94 -22.79 -23.26
CA GLU A 254 -3.67 -24.17 -23.64
C GLU A 254 -2.16 -24.45 -23.67
N ASN A 255 -1.36 -23.54 -24.21
CA ASN A 255 0.09 -23.67 -24.25
C ASN A 255 0.68 -23.61 -22.82
N LEU A 256 0.18 -22.72 -21.97
CA LEU A 256 0.58 -22.68 -20.56
C LEU A 256 0.25 -24.00 -19.85
N ILE A 257 -0.97 -24.53 -20.00
CA ILE A 257 -1.35 -25.81 -19.38
C ILE A 257 -0.43 -26.94 -19.82
N ASN A 258 -0.06 -27.00 -21.10
CA ASN A 258 0.87 -28.03 -21.57
C ASN A 258 2.26 -27.91 -20.91
N ILE A 259 2.76 -26.69 -20.70
CA ILE A 259 4.02 -26.48 -19.96
C ILE A 259 3.87 -26.90 -18.50
N LEU A 260 2.77 -26.52 -17.84
CA LEU A 260 2.54 -26.78 -16.42
C LEU A 260 2.35 -28.28 -16.11
N LYS A 261 1.93 -29.13 -17.08
CA LYS A 261 1.86 -30.59 -16.91
C LYS A 261 3.21 -31.23 -16.59
N ASP A 262 4.31 -30.65 -17.08
CA ASP A 262 5.68 -31.14 -16.84
C ASP A 262 6.36 -30.50 -15.63
N LYS A 263 5.62 -29.65 -14.89
CA LYS A 263 6.11 -28.95 -13.69
C LYS A 263 5.73 -29.69 -12.40
N ASN A 264 6.16 -29.15 -11.26
CA ASN A 264 5.92 -29.71 -9.93
C ASN A 264 5.48 -28.62 -8.94
N GLN A 265 5.31 -28.98 -7.65
CA GLN A 265 4.85 -28.10 -6.59
C GLN A 265 5.77 -26.89 -6.30
N LYS A 266 6.96 -26.81 -6.89
CA LYS A 266 7.82 -25.60 -6.84
C LYS A 266 7.44 -24.57 -7.90
N THR A 267 6.48 -24.86 -8.74
CA THR A 267 5.91 -23.95 -9.72
C THR A 267 4.54 -23.49 -9.25
N GLY A 268 4.32 -22.18 -9.21
CA GLY A 268 3.06 -21.53 -8.91
C GLY A 268 2.28 -21.18 -10.18
N PHE A 269 0.95 -21.18 -10.08
CA PHE A 269 0.08 -20.66 -11.13
C PHE A 269 -1.02 -19.80 -10.53
N ILE A 270 -1.09 -18.54 -10.96
CA ILE A 270 -2.15 -17.59 -10.62
C ILE A 270 -3.20 -17.62 -11.72
N THR A 271 -4.43 -17.93 -11.35
CA THR A 271 -5.58 -17.96 -12.27
C THR A 271 -6.86 -17.51 -11.58
N TYR A 272 -8.02 -17.73 -12.18
CA TYR A 272 -9.33 -17.44 -11.63
C TYR A 272 -10.07 -18.74 -11.27
N LYS A 273 -10.98 -18.68 -10.29
CA LYS A 273 -11.74 -19.84 -9.80
C LYS A 273 -12.57 -20.49 -10.90
N GLU A 274 -13.10 -19.73 -11.85
CA GLU A 274 -13.82 -20.22 -13.02
C GLU A 274 -13.01 -21.22 -13.89
N MET A 275 -11.66 -21.18 -13.77
CA MET A 275 -10.75 -22.09 -14.48
C MET A 275 -10.44 -23.37 -13.70
N GLU A 276 -10.95 -23.55 -12.48
CA GLU A 276 -10.61 -24.65 -11.58
C GLU A 276 -10.72 -26.05 -12.24
N SER A 277 -11.83 -26.31 -12.94
CA SER A 277 -12.04 -27.61 -13.62
C SER A 277 -11.03 -27.92 -14.73
N ARG A 278 -10.30 -26.90 -15.22
CA ARG A 278 -9.29 -27.04 -16.28
C ARG A 278 -7.88 -27.19 -15.74
N VAL A 279 -7.67 -26.95 -14.44
CA VAL A 279 -6.34 -26.88 -13.83
C VAL A 279 -6.14 -27.81 -12.64
N ASN A 280 -7.20 -28.40 -12.09
CA ASN A 280 -7.17 -29.23 -10.88
C ASN A 280 -6.31 -30.49 -10.99
N ASP A 281 -6.04 -30.98 -12.22
CA ASP A 281 -5.20 -32.14 -12.47
C ASP A 281 -3.69 -31.80 -12.58
N LEU A 282 -3.33 -30.51 -12.49
CA LEU A 282 -1.94 -30.07 -12.57
C LEU A 282 -1.21 -30.32 -11.24
N ASN A 283 0.03 -30.77 -11.31
CA ASN A 283 0.90 -30.97 -10.15
C ASN A 283 1.72 -29.71 -9.81
N VAL A 284 1.06 -28.53 -9.74
CA VAL A 284 1.65 -27.24 -9.37
C VAL A 284 0.84 -26.59 -8.25
N SER A 285 1.42 -25.60 -7.57
CA SER A 285 0.66 -24.81 -6.59
C SER A 285 -0.24 -23.81 -7.32
N ILE A 286 -1.57 -23.95 -7.17
CA ILE A 286 -2.55 -23.08 -7.84
C ILE A 286 -3.16 -22.13 -6.83
N LYS A 287 -3.19 -20.85 -7.16
CA LYS A 287 -3.89 -19.82 -6.37
C LYS A 287 -4.87 -19.07 -7.26
N TYR A 288 -6.04 -18.80 -6.69
CA TYR A 288 -7.11 -18.10 -7.41
C TYR A 288 -7.14 -16.64 -7.00
N LEU A 289 -6.90 -15.75 -7.97
CA LEU A 289 -6.88 -14.30 -7.76
C LEU A 289 -8.29 -13.80 -7.37
N ALA A 290 -9.31 -14.33 -8.03
CA ALA A 290 -10.71 -14.03 -7.79
C ALA A 290 -11.60 -15.14 -8.40
N ASP A 291 -12.93 -14.98 -8.29
CA ASP A 291 -13.88 -15.88 -8.92
C ASP A 291 -13.74 -15.86 -10.46
N ASN A 292 -13.59 -14.67 -11.03
CA ASN A 292 -13.36 -14.44 -12.46
C ASN A 292 -12.63 -13.12 -12.70
N GLU A 293 -12.25 -12.84 -13.94
CA GLU A 293 -11.48 -11.63 -14.33
C GLU A 293 -12.22 -10.31 -14.02
N LYS A 294 -13.55 -10.32 -13.99
CA LYS A 294 -14.36 -9.12 -13.69
C LYS A 294 -14.44 -8.80 -12.19
N SER A 295 -14.04 -9.74 -11.32
CA SER A 295 -14.03 -9.57 -9.86
C SER A 295 -12.78 -8.81 -9.42
N VAL A 296 -12.67 -7.53 -9.82
CA VAL A 296 -11.46 -6.70 -9.63
C VAL A 296 -11.20 -6.42 -8.16
N GLU A 297 -12.22 -6.10 -7.36
CA GLU A 297 -12.08 -5.88 -5.91
C GLU A 297 -11.49 -7.09 -5.20
N GLN A 298 -11.99 -8.29 -5.53
CA GLN A 298 -11.49 -9.55 -4.98
C GLN A 298 -10.04 -9.79 -5.43
N SER A 299 -9.72 -9.50 -6.69
CA SER A 299 -8.36 -9.60 -7.24
C SER A 299 -7.39 -8.66 -6.51
N ASN A 300 -7.79 -7.42 -6.26
CA ASN A 300 -7.01 -6.44 -5.50
C ASN A 300 -6.73 -6.94 -4.08
N LYS A 301 -7.78 -7.43 -3.39
CA LYS A 301 -7.70 -7.94 -2.01
C LYS A 301 -6.77 -9.14 -1.88
N ASN A 302 -6.72 -10.01 -2.88
CA ASN A 302 -6.01 -11.29 -2.80
C ASN A 302 -4.57 -11.23 -3.32
N LEU A 303 -4.22 -10.29 -4.20
CA LEU A 303 -2.93 -10.29 -4.90
C LEU A 303 -1.74 -10.49 -3.97
N TYR A 304 -1.57 -9.63 -2.97
CA TYR A 304 -0.40 -9.69 -2.10
C TYR A 304 -0.41 -10.92 -1.18
N ASN A 305 -1.59 -11.34 -0.74
CA ASN A 305 -1.71 -12.56 0.04
C ASN A 305 -1.24 -13.79 -0.76
N ILE A 306 -1.68 -13.92 -2.02
CA ILE A 306 -1.28 -15.01 -2.92
C ILE A 306 0.23 -15.03 -3.16
N LEU A 307 0.82 -13.86 -3.43
CA LEU A 307 2.27 -13.77 -3.64
C LEU A 307 3.06 -14.19 -2.39
N ARG A 308 2.56 -13.86 -1.19
CA ARG A 308 3.17 -14.28 0.08
C ARG A 308 2.97 -15.76 0.38
N GLU A 309 1.81 -16.32 0.05
CA GLU A 309 1.57 -17.76 0.19
C GLU A 309 2.55 -18.58 -0.67
N PHE A 310 2.87 -18.13 -1.89
CA PHE A 310 3.90 -18.77 -2.70
C PHE A 310 5.30 -18.70 -2.08
N ASP A 311 5.65 -17.58 -1.42
CA ASP A 311 6.91 -17.46 -0.69
C ASP A 311 6.97 -18.44 0.49
N GLU A 312 5.87 -18.62 1.24
CA GLU A 312 5.75 -19.59 2.33
C GLU A 312 5.86 -21.04 1.84
N GLU A 313 5.29 -21.35 0.68
CA GLU A 313 5.38 -22.65 0.01
C GLU A 313 6.74 -22.88 -0.67
N LYS A 314 7.62 -21.85 -0.68
CA LYS A 314 8.94 -21.89 -1.32
C LYS A 314 8.87 -22.23 -2.81
N VAL A 315 7.89 -21.67 -3.48
CA VAL A 315 7.75 -21.72 -4.93
C VAL A 315 8.92 -20.98 -5.57
N GLU A 316 9.45 -21.50 -6.66
CA GLU A 316 10.63 -20.94 -7.35
C GLU A 316 10.24 -20.05 -8.54
N GLU A 317 9.15 -20.38 -9.23
CA GLU A 317 8.60 -19.63 -10.37
C GLU A 317 7.07 -19.57 -10.28
N ILE A 318 6.47 -18.46 -10.67
CA ILE A 318 5.03 -18.25 -10.68
C ILE A 318 4.60 -17.81 -12.05
N PHE A 319 3.67 -18.52 -12.67
CA PHE A 319 3.07 -18.14 -13.95
C PHE A 319 1.75 -17.38 -13.75
N ILE A 320 1.54 -16.37 -14.57
CA ILE A 320 0.26 -15.68 -14.72
C ILE A 320 0.05 -15.33 -16.20
N LEU A 321 -1.18 -15.44 -16.67
CA LEU A 321 -1.57 -14.97 -18.00
C LEU A 321 -1.78 -13.44 -18.00
N PRO A 322 -1.65 -12.78 -19.17
CA PRO A 322 -2.02 -11.38 -19.31
C PRO A 322 -3.48 -11.14 -18.89
N ILE A 323 -3.69 -10.13 -18.08
CA ILE A 323 -5.02 -9.64 -17.69
C ILE A 323 -5.35 -8.46 -18.59
N GLY A 324 -6.53 -8.47 -19.20
CA GLY A 324 -7.00 -7.37 -20.05
C GLY A 324 -7.11 -6.06 -19.24
N GLU A 325 -6.62 -4.95 -19.80
CA GLU A 325 -6.71 -3.64 -19.14
C GLU A 325 -8.14 -3.12 -19.16
N THR A 326 -8.67 -2.74 -18.01
CA THR A 326 -9.92 -2.03 -17.84
C THR A 326 -9.70 -0.78 -17.00
N LYS A 327 -10.72 0.07 -16.87
CA LYS A 327 -10.64 1.27 -16.01
C LYS A 327 -10.44 0.91 -14.54
N GLU A 328 -11.10 -0.15 -14.09
CA GLU A 328 -11.16 -0.60 -12.70
C GLU A 328 -9.88 -1.33 -12.26
N ASN A 329 -9.20 -2.04 -13.17
CA ASN A 329 -8.07 -2.90 -12.79
C ASN A 329 -6.68 -2.26 -12.96
N LYS A 330 -6.60 -0.96 -13.24
CA LYS A 330 -5.31 -0.26 -13.40
C LYS A 330 -4.39 -0.38 -12.18
N ALA A 331 -4.95 -0.38 -10.98
CA ALA A 331 -4.19 -0.59 -9.74
C ALA A 331 -3.57 -1.99 -9.69
N LEU A 332 -4.36 -3.03 -9.99
CA LEU A 332 -3.91 -4.42 -10.05
C LEU A 332 -2.76 -4.58 -11.06
N LEU A 333 -2.96 -4.11 -12.29
CA LEU A 333 -1.96 -4.19 -13.35
C LEU A 333 -0.68 -3.43 -13.00
N ASN A 334 -0.79 -2.26 -12.40
CA ASN A 334 0.38 -1.50 -11.92
C ASN A 334 1.21 -2.30 -10.91
N ARG A 335 0.58 -3.03 -9.98
CA ARG A 335 1.27 -3.86 -8.98
C ARG A 335 1.89 -5.10 -9.59
N LEU A 336 1.15 -5.80 -10.46
CA LEU A 336 1.65 -6.97 -11.19
C LEU A 336 2.87 -6.60 -12.07
N ASN A 337 2.78 -5.53 -12.86
CA ASN A 337 3.88 -5.10 -13.73
C ASN A 337 5.15 -4.72 -12.94
N LYS A 338 5.01 -4.21 -11.70
CA LYS A 338 6.15 -3.92 -10.82
C LYS A 338 6.69 -5.15 -10.12
N ALA A 339 5.83 -6.15 -9.86
CA ALA A 339 6.22 -7.42 -9.27
C ALA A 339 6.94 -8.33 -10.27
N ILE A 340 6.55 -8.28 -11.55
CA ILE A 340 7.20 -9.04 -12.63
C ILE A 340 8.66 -8.61 -12.72
N SER A 341 9.54 -9.57 -12.51
CA SER A 341 10.98 -9.35 -12.54
C SER A 341 11.45 -9.10 -13.97
N LYS A 342 11.84 -7.87 -14.27
CA LYS A 342 12.81 -7.67 -15.36
C LYS A 342 14.20 -7.89 -14.74
N LYS A 343 14.83 -8.99 -15.09
CA LYS A 343 16.28 -9.16 -14.89
C LYS A 343 17.04 -8.18 -15.73
#